data_8a30864e421d93c88dd3fd6bd08e08a5
#
_entry.id   8a30864e421d93c88dd3fd6bd08e08a5
#
_cell.length_a   1.000
_cell.length_b   1.000
_cell.length_c   1.000
_cell.angle_alpha   90.00
_cell.angle_beta   90.00
_cell.angle_gamma   90.00
#
_symmetry.space_group_name_H-M   'P 1'
#
loop_
_entity.id
_entity.type
_entity.pdbx_description
1 polymer ?
#
loop_
_entity_poly.entity_id
_entity_poly.type
_entity_poly.pdbx_seq_one_letter_code
_entity_poly.pdbx_strand_id
1 'polypeptide(L)'
;MTNTEHETFRQRAIAEAMSQLIPNTNFQQFIGVLRAHREVVIEDICRDDSIRDDRTTMALIGELRALKNIIGVYDEYKRREAI
;
A
#
# COMPACT_ATOMS: atom_id res chain seq x y z
N MET A 1 0.83 21.92 -21.05
CA MET A 1 1.41 20.61 -20.67
C MET A 1 0.58 19.47 -21.21
N THR A 2 1.25 18.48 -21.78
CA THR A 2 0.60 17.24 -22.19
C THR A 2 0.34 16.34 -20.98
N ASN A 3 -0.55 15.36 -21.13
CA ASN A 3 -0.79 14.37 -20.06
C ASN A 3 0.48 13.63 -19.68
N THR A 4 1.34 13.34 -20.66
CA THR A 4 2.62 12.65 -20.44
C THR A 4 3.56 13.49 -19.58
N GLU A 5 3.61 14.80 -19.80
CA GLU A 5 4.46 15.69 -19.01
C GLU A 5 3.96 15.80 -17.56
N HIS A 6 2.65 15.88 -17.35
CA HIS A 6 2.06 15.88 -16.02
C HIS A 6 2.37 14.58 -15.28
N GLU A 7 2.26 13.45 -15.96
CA GLU A 7 2.53 12.15 -15.38
C GLU A 7 3.99 12.01 -14.97
N THR A 8 4.91 12.45 -15.82
CA THR A 8 6.35 12.43 -15.53
C THR A 8 6.67 13.30 -14.30
N PHE A 9 6.07 14.49 -14.23
CA PHE A 9 6.26 15.38 -13.09
C PHE A 9 5.75 14.74 -11.81
N ARG A 10 4.56 14.10 -11.85
CA ARG A 10 4.01 13.39 -10.69
C ARG A 10 4.92 12.27 -10.23
N GLN A 11 5.43 11.48 -11.16
CA GLN A 11 6.31 10.36 -10.83
C GLN A 11 7.59 10.84 -10.17
N ARG A 12 8.18 11.95 -10.65
CA ARG A 12 9.36 12.54 -10.03
C ARG A 12 9.08 13.03 -8.62
N ALA A 13 7.94 13.71 -8.43
CA ALA A 13 7.55 14.22 -7.12
C ALA A 13 7.35 13.08 -6.13
N ILE A 14 6.71 11.98 -6.56
CA ILE A 14 6.52 10.80 -5.72
C ILE A 14 7.85 10.15 -5.37
N ALA A 15 8.73 9.98 -6.36
CA ALA A 15 10.04 9.37 -6.15
C ALA A 15 10.87 10.19 -5.16
N GLU A 16 10.85 11.51 -5.28
CA GLU A 16 11.58 12.39 -4.37
C GLU A 16 11.02 12.31 -2.95
N ALA A 17 9.70 12.32 -2.79
CA ALA A 17 9.07 12.16 -1.50
C ALA A 17 9.41 10.80 -0.89
N MET A 18 9.37 9.73 -1.67
CA MET A 18 9.67 8.38 -1.20
C MET A 18 11.14 8.25 -0.79
N SER A 19 12.06 8.92 -1.50
CA SER A 19 13.48 8.86 -1.13
C SER A 19 13.74 9.45 0.25
N GLN A 20 12.91 10.39 0.69
CA GLN A 20 12.99 10.97 2.03
C GLN A 20 12.29 10.10 3.08
N LEU A 21 11.21 9.43 2.71
CA LEU A 21 10.41 8.64 3.63
C LEU A 21 11.02 7.26 3.90
N ILE A 22 11.59 6.61 2.89
CA ILE A 22 12.10 5.24 3.02
C ILE A 22 13.10 5.08 4.17
N PRO A 23 14.10 5.98 4.36
CA PRO A 23 15.04 5.84 5.48
C PRO A 23 14.47 6.29 6.82
N ASN A 24 13.26 6.86 6.85
CA ASN A 24 12.66 7.37 8.07
C ASN A 24 12.16 6.21 8.94
N THR A 25 12.66 6.11 10.16
CA THR A 25 12.32 5.01 11.07
C THR A 25 10.82 4.97 11.41
N ASN A 26 10.22 6.13 11.65
CA ASN A 26 8.80 6.20 11.97
C ASN A 26 7.93 5.73 10.80
N PHE A 27 8.34 6.08 9.58
CA PHE A 27 7.63 5.63 8.38
C PHE A 27 7.79 4.12 8.20
N GLN A 28 8.97 3.56 8.47
CA GLN A 28 9.19 2.12 8.42
C GLN A 28 8.30 1.38 9.42
N GLN A 29 8.15 1.94 10.62
CA GLN A 29 7.26 1.37 11.64
C GLN A 29 5.80 1.42 11.18
N PHE A 30 5.39 2.52 10.55
CA PHE A 30 4.04 2.66 10.00
C PHE A 30 3.77 1.58 8.93
N ILE A 31 4.72 1.36 8.03
CA ILE A 31 4.59 0.31 7.01
C ILE A 31 4.49 -1.07 7.69
N GLY A 32 5.24 -1.30 8.78
CA GLY A 32 5.15 -2.53 9.54
C GLY A 32 3.75 -2.76 10.12
N VAL A 33 3.13 -1.69 10.64
CA VAL A 33 1.74 -1.76 11.13
C VAL A 33 0.79 -2.10 9.99
N LEU A 34 0.97 -1.50 8.82
CA LEU A 34 0.13 -1.81 7.65
C LEU A 34 0.29 -3.26 7.19
N ARG A 35 1.51 -3.81 7.24
CA ARG A 35 1.74 -5.22 6.91
C ARG A 35 1.01 -6.14 7.87
N ALA A 36 1.07 -5.84 9.18
CA ALA A 36 0.36 -6.62 10.19
C ALA A 36 -1.15 -6.54 9.99
N HIS A 37 -1.65 -5.35 9.69
CA HIS A 37 -3.07 -5.15 9.42
C HIS A 37 -3.52 -5.90 8.17
N ARG A 38 -2.69 -5.94 7.14
CA ARG A 38 -2.96 -6.73 5.93
C ARG A 38 -3.20 -8.20 6.28
N GLU A 39 -2.39 -8.77 7.16
CA GLU A 39 -2.56 -10.17 7.57
C GLU A 39 -3.88 -10.39 8.29
N VAL A 40 -4.30 -9.45 9.13
CA VAL A 40 -5.59 -9.51 9.82
C VAL A 40 -6.74 -9.46 8.80
N VAL A 41 -6.66 -8.59 7.81
CA VAL A 41 -7.69 -8.48 6.77
C VAL A 41 -7.78 -9.77 5.96
N ILE A 42 -6.63 -10.35 5.60
CA ILE A 42 -6.60 -11.63 4.88
C ILE A 42 -7.26 -12.74 5.70
N GLU A 43 -6.95 -12.82 7.00
CA GLU A 43 -7.57 -13.79 7.89
C GLU A 43 -9.08 -13.60 7.96
N ASP A 44 -9.55 -12.36 8.03
CA ASP A 44 -10.98 -12.05 8.06
C ASP A 44 -11.67 -12.46 6.78
N ILE A 45 -11.04 -12.24 5.61
CA ILE A 45 -11.59 -12.67 4.32
C ILE A 45 -11.67 -14.18 4.25
N CYS A 46 -10.65 -14.88 4.74
CA CYS A 46 -10.57 -16.34 4.67
C CYS A 46 -11.41 -17.03 5.74
N ARG A 47 -11.93 -16.28 6.72
CA ARG A 47 -12.75 -16.87 7.77
C ARG A 47 -14.03 -17.41 7.18
N ASP A 48 -14.33 -18.67 7.48
CA ASP A 48 -15.59 -19.30 7.07
C ASP A 48 -16.70 -18.83 8.00
N ASP A 49 -17.31 -17.71 7.63
CA ASP A 49 -18.39 -17.11 8.39
C ASP A 49 -19.64 -17.05 7.51
N SER A 50 -20.53 -17.99 7.70
CA SER A 50 -21.75 -18.08 6.92
C SER A 50 -22.71 -16.92 7.14
N ILE A 51 -22.47 -16.09 8.17
CA ILE A 51 -23.30 -14.93 8.49
C ILE A 51 -22.81 -13.67 7.79
N ARG A 52 -21.56 -13.68 7.26
CA ARG A 52 -20.99 -12.50 6.61
C ARG A 52 -21.67 -12.25 5.27
N ASP A 53 -22.19 -11.04 5.10
CA ASP A 53 -22.85 -10.66 3.85
C ASP A 53 -21.84 -10.24 2.78
N ASP A 54 -22.32 -10.12 1.54
CA ASP A 54 -21.49 -9.75 0.40
C ASP A 54 -20.90 -8.34 0.56
N ARG A 55 -21.63 -7.44 1.20
CA ARG A 55 -21.20 -6.06 1.40
C ARG A 55 -19.96 -6.03 2.31
N THR A 56 -19.97 -6.78 3.40
CA THR A 56 -18.83 -6.89 4.31
C THR A 56 -17.63 -7.50 3.59
N THR A 57 -17.86 -8.54 2.80
CA THR A 57 -16.78 -9.17 2.02
C THR A 57 -16.19 -8.19 1.01
N MET A 58 -17.02 -7.43 0.30
CA MET A 58 -16.56 -6.42 -0.65
C MET A 58 -15.73 -5.33 0.03
N ALA A 59 -16.16 -4.89 1.22
CA ALA A 59 -15.43 -3.89 1.99
C ALA A 59 -14.03 -4.41 2.40
N LEU A 60 -13.93 -5.66 2.85
CA LEU A 60 -12.66 -6.27 3.22
C LEU A 60 -11.73 -6.41 2.01
N ILE A 61 -12.27 -6.79 0.84
CA ILE A 61 -11.47 -6.88 -0.39
C ILE A 61 -10.95 -5.50 -0.79
N GLY A 62 -11.78 -4.47 -0.70
CA GLY A 62 -11.37 -3.10 -0.98
C GLY A 62 -10.25 -2.63 -0.06
N GLU A 63 -10.37 -2.93 1.23
CA GLU A 63 -9.34 -2.62 2.23
C GLU A 63 -8.02 -3.34 1.92
N LEU A 64 -8.10 -4.62 1.55
CA LEU A 64 -6.91 -5.39 1.19
C LEU A 64 -6.21 -4.81 -0.03
N ARG A 65 -6.97 -4.39 -1.05
CA ARG A 65 -6.41 -3.75 -2.24
C ARG A 65 -5.69 -2.46 -1.90
N ALA A 66 -6.27 -1.63 -1.05
CA ALA A 66 -5.66 -0.37 -0.62
C ALA A 66 -4.34 -0.63 0.12
N LEU A 67 -4.34 -1.60 1.04
CA LEU A 67 -3.13 -1.97 1.79
C LEU A 67 -2.04 -2.51 0.86
N LYS A 68 -2.40 -3.37 -0.07
CA LYS A 68 -1.45 -3.91 -1.06
C LYS A 68 -0.84 -2.81 -1.91
N ASN A 69 -1.65 -1.83 -2.32
CA ASN A 69 -1.17 -0.73 -3.14
C ASN A 69 -0.16 0.13 -2.37
N ILE A 70 -0.47 0.50 -1.14
CA ILE A 70 0.41 1.33 -0.31
C ILE A 70 1.73 0.61 -0.02
N ILE A 71 1.64 -0.63 0.44
CA ILE A 71 2.82 -1.44 0.77
C ILE A 71 3.64 -1.70 -0.49
N GLY A 72 2.97 -1.97 -1.62
CA GLY A 72 3.63 -2.22 -2.90
C GLY A 72 4.42 -1.02 -3.39
N VAL A 73 3.88 0.20 -3.24
CA VAL A 73 4.60 1.42 -3.61
C VAL A 73 5.87 1.55 -2.75
N TYR A 74 5.76 1.35 -1.44
CA TYR A 74 6.91 1.41 -0.55
C TYR A 74 7.98 0.39 -0.94
N ASP A 75 7.59 -0.87 -1.16
CA ASP A 75 8.53 -1.95 -1.50
C ASP A 75 9.21 -1.69 -2.83
N GLU A 76 8.47 -1.16 -3.82
CA GLU A 76 9.01 -0.84 -5.14
C GLU A 76 10.11 0.22 -5.05
N TYR A 77 9.85 1.32 -4.36
CA TYR A 77 10.81 2.40 -4.24
C TYR A 77 12.01 2.01 -3.37
N LYS A 78 11.78 1.23 -2.32
CA LYS A 78 12.86 0.72 -1.49
C LYS A 78 13.80 -0.18 -2.30
N ARG A 79 13.25 -1.02 -3.17
CA ARG A 79 14.03 -1.90 -4.04
C ARG A 79 14.87 -1.08 -5.02
N ARG A 80 14.31 0.00 -5.57
CA ARG A 80 15.05 0.88 -6.49
C ARG A 80 16.23 1.55 -5.81
N GLU A 81 16.10 1.94 -4.56
CA GLU A 81 17.20 2.57 -3.81
C GLU A 81 18.31 1.59 -3.46
N ALA A 82 18.01 0.31 -3.39
CA ALA A 82 18.98 -0.73 -3.04
C ALA A 82 19.96 -1.05 -4.19
N ILE A 83 19.71 -0.55 -5.39
CA ILE A 83 20.54 -0.82 -6.58
C ILE A 83 21.66 0.20 -6.74
#